data_2d81c82cf4aa831bd8ab490a5ee02520
#
_entry.id   2d81c82cf4aa831bd8ab490a5ee02520
#
_cell.length_a   1.000
_cell.length_b   1.000
_cell.length_c   1.000
_cell.angle_alpha   90.00
_cell.angle_beta   90.00
_cell.angle_gamma   90.00
#
_symmetry.space_group_name_H-M   'P 1'
#
loop_
_entity.id
_entity.type
_entity.pdbx_description
1 polymer ?
#
loop_
_entity_poly.entity_id
_entity_poly.type
_entity_poly.pdbx_seq_one_letter_code
_entity_poly.pdbx_strand_id
1 'polypeptide(L)'
;MTAGEFVSNCTADALTSAAQLLKAGGLVALPTETVYGLGADATNKDAVARIYKVKGRPADHPLIVHIHSMQAMGEWADEIPDYAIALARNFWPGPMTLVLKRSLLAEDFVTGGQPTVGLRVPDHVVALALLSAFEKIGGKGIAAPSANRFGHVSPTTADAVREELANYLAPTDQILDGGSSSVGVESTIIDCTSTAPRILRPGAITTEMIEEATGLKVLTEATNIRVSGSLEN
;
A
#
# COMPACT_ATOMS: atom_id res chain seq x y z
N MET A 1 -15.96 -13.91 21.56
CA MET A 1 -16.09 -13.84 20.10
C MET A 1 -15.07 -14.79 19.51
N THR A 2 -15.48 -15.72 18.69
CA THR A 2 -14.61 -16.77 18.12
C THR A 2 -13.79 -16.16 16.97
N ALA A 3 -12.55 -16.61 16.77
CA ALA A 3 -11.61 -16.15 15.75
C ALA A 3 -12.10 -16.21 14.28
N GLY A 4 -13.34 -16.66 14.05
CA GLY A 4 -13.97 -16.74 12.72
C GLY A 4 -14.74 -15.51 12.25
N GLU A 5 -14.96 -14.52 13.12
CA GLU A 5 -15.81 -13.37 12.78
C GLU A 5 -15.11 -12.27 11.95
N PHE A 6 -13.79 -12.31 11.83
CA PHE A 6 -13.03 -11.30 11.09
C PHE A 6 -12.86 -11.58 9.59
N VAL A 7 -13.03 -12.84 9.16
CA VAL A 7 -12.78 -13.24 7.77
C VAL A 7 -14.11 -13.26 7.00
N SER A 8 -14.21 -12.47 5.96
CA SER A 8 -15.36 -12.44 5.06
C SER A 8 -14.98 -12.81 3.64
N ASN A 9 -15.82 -13.64 3.00
CA ASN A 9 -15.73 -13.89 1.56
C ASN A 9 -15.93 -12.57 0.80
N CYS A 10 -15.17 -12.36 -0.27
CA CYS A 10 -15.16 -11.09 -1.04
C CYS A 10 -16.40 -10.94 -1.95
N THR A 11 -17.59 -10.97 -1.37
CA THR A 11 -18.85 -10.65 -2.07
C THR A 11 -18.97 -9.15 -2.30
N ALA A 12 -19.85 -8.72 -3.20
CA ALA A 12 -20.14 -7.29 -3.44
C ALA A 12 -20.58 -6.57 -2.15
N ASP A 13 -21.39 -7.23 -1.31
CA ASP A 13 -21.85 -6.68 -0.03
C ASP A 13 -20.71 -6.56 0.98
N ALA A 14 -19.82 -7.55 1.04
CA ALA A 14 -18.64 -7.51 1.89
C ALA A 14 -17.69 -6.37 1.49
N LEU A 15 -17.47 -6.16 0.19
CA LEU A 15 -16.66 -5.05 -0.33
C LEU A 15 -17.29 -3.68 -0.03
N THR A 16 -18.61 -3.57 -0.17
CA THR A 16 -19.34 -2.34 0.19
C THR A 16 -19.23 -2.06 1.68
N SER A 17 -19.42 -3.07 2.53
CA SER A 17 -19.27 -2.97 3.98
C SER A 17 -17.83 -2.59 4.37
N ALA A 18 -16.82 -3.21 3.75
CA ALA A 18 -15.42 -2.88 4.00
C ALA A 18 -15.08 -1.43 3.59
N ALA A 19 -15.59 -0.95 2.46
CA ALA A 19 -15.41 0.44 2.05
C ALA A 19 -16.04 1.43 3.04
N GLN A 20 -17.27 1.13 3.52
CA GLN A 20 -17.93 1.94 4.56
C GLN A 20 -17.17 1.91 5.88
N LEU A 21 -16.64 0.75 6.27
CA LEU A 21 -15.80 0.60 7.46
C LEU A 21 -14.54 1.45 7.37
N LEU A 22 -13.81 1.41 6.25
CA LEU A 22 -12.66 2.29 6.01
C LEU A 22 -13.03 3.77 6.14
N LYS A 23 -14.16 4.18 5.54
CA LYS A 23 -14.65 5.56 5.61
C LYS A 23 -15.00 5.99 7.03
N ALA A 24 -15.47 5.07 7.86
CA ALA A 24 -15.76 5.28 9.28
C ALA A 24 -14.52 5.24 10.20
N GLY A 25 -13.31 5.03 9.64
CA GLY A 25 -12.06 4.97 10.39
C GLY A 25 -11.70 3.58 10.93
N GLY A 26 -12.36 2.53 10.44
CA GLY A 26 -12.02 1.14 10.71
C GLY A 26 -10.82 0.64 9.92
N LEU A 27 -10.33 -0.55 10.23
CA LEU A 27 -9.25 -1.22 9.51
C LEU A 27 -9.78 -2.40 8.70
N VAL A 28 -9.23 -2.58 7.51
CA VAL A 28 -9.53 -3.72 6.63
C VAL A 28 -8.21 -4.35 6.18
N ALA A 29 -8.00 -5.61 6.52
CA ALA A 29 -6.93 -6.37 5.88
C ALA A 29 -7.41 -6.81 4.50
N LEU A 30 -6.62 -6.54 3.47
CA LEU A 30 -6.97 -6.77 2.08
C LEU A 30 -5.89 -7.58 1.34
N PRO A 31 -6.29 -8.50 0.46
CA PRO A 31 -5.36 -9.25 -0.38
C PRO A 31 -4.77 -8.35 -1.46
N THR A 32 -3.49 -8.54 -1.76
CA THR A 32 -2.87 -8.05 -3.00
C THR A 32 -2.11 -9.19 -3.67
N GLU A 33 -1.65 -8.99 -4.90
CA GLU A 33 -0.81 -9.97 -5.59
C GLU A 33 0.54 -10.19 -4.90
N THR A 34 1.03 -9.21 -4.14
CA THR A 34 2.30 -9.30 -3.42
C THR A 34 2.15 -9.94 -2.05
N VAL A 35 1.50 -9.27 -1.11
CA VAL A 35 1.22 -9.72 0.25
C VAL A 35 -0.09 -9.09 0.73
N TYR A 36 -0.68 -9.60 1.81
CA TYR A 36 -1.82 -8.94 2.44
C TYR A 36 -1.41 -7.62 3.09
N GLY A 37 -2.22 -6.57 2.89
CA GLY A 37 -2.05 -5.26 3.49
C GLY A 37 -3.05 -5.01 4.61
N LEU A 38 -2.65 -4.27 5.67
CA LEU A 38 -3.56 -3.75 6.68
C LEU A 38 -3.94 -2.32 6.32
N GLY A 39 -5.15 -2.14 5.81
CA GLY A 39 -5.65 -0.92 5.20
C GLY A 39 -6.40 0.02 6.16
N ALA A 40 -6.20 1.32 5.98
CA ALA A 40 -6.99 2.41 6.55
C ALA A 40 -7.21 3.51 5.52
N ASP A 41 -8.25 4.34 5.69
CA ASP A 41 -8.39 5.58 4.92
C ASP A 41 -7.13 6.45 5.11
N ALA A 42 -6.38 6.65 4.01
CA ALA A 42 -5.11 7.37 4.04
C ALA A 42 -5.25 8.86 4.38
N THR A 43 -6.47 9.40 4.36
CA THR A 43 -6.78 10.78 4.74
C THR A 43 -7.27 10.90 6.19
N ASN A 44 -7.44 9.78 6.90
CA ASN A 44 -7.92 9.76 8.27
C ASN A 44 -6.77 9.49 9.25
N LYS A 45 -6.30 10.53 9.93
CA LYS A 45 -5.18 10.48 10.88
C LYS A 45 -5.37 9.42 11.98
N ASP A 46 -6.59 9.33 12.54
CA ASP A 46 -6.86 8.40 13.63
C ASP A 46 -6.88 6.95 13.15
N ALA A 47 -7.41 6.70 11.96
CA ALA A 47 -7.39 5.38 11.33
C ALA A 47 -5.95 4.94 11.00
N VAL A 48 -5.12 5.84 10.46
CA VAL A 48 -3.70 5.57 10.20
C VAL A 48 -2.93 5.32 11.50
N ALA A 49 -3.20 6.08 12.57
CA ALA A 49 -2.59 5.84 13.89
C ALA A 49 -2.93 4.44 14.44
N ARG A 50 -4.12 3.90 14.13
CA ARG A 50 -4.49 2.52 14.49
C ARG A 50 -3.62 1.49 13.77
N ILE A 51 -3.24 1.71 12.49
CA ILE A 51 -2.29 0.81 11.79
C ILE A 51 -0.99 0.71 12.58
N TYR A 52 -0.38 1.83 12.95
CA TYR A 52 0.87 1.82 13.72
C TYR A 52 0.72 1.09 15.05
N LYS A 53 -0.37 1.32 15.76
CA LYS A 53 -0.66 0.65 17.04
C LYS A 53 -0.84 -0.87 16.88
N VAL A 54 -1.65 -1.30 15.92
CA VAL A 54 -1.90 -2.73 15.64
C VAL A 54 -0.61 -3.43 15.24
N LYS A 55 0.21 -2.81 14.39
CA LYS A 55 1.48 -3.39 13.95
C LYS A 55 2.60 -3.28 14.98
N GLY A 56 2.52 -2.40 15.97
CA GLY A 56 3.64 -2.02 16.83
C GLY A 56 4.77 -1.34 16.04
N ARG A 57 4.43 -0.61 14.97
CA ARG A 57 5.34 0.05 14.04
C ARG A 57 5.61 1.49 14.49
N PRO A 58 6.86 2.00 14.41
CA PRO A 58 7.14 3.42 14.64
C PRO A 58 6.37 4.32 13.66
N ALA A 59 5.82 5.44 14.15
CA ALA A 59 4.96 6.34 13.37
C ALA A 59 5.73 7.20 12.35
N ASP A 60 7.05 7.26 12.43
CA ASP A 60 7.93 7.94 11.48
C ASP A 60 8.30 7.09 10.26
N HIS A 61 7.84 5.84 10.22
CA HIS A 61 8.00 4.97 9.04
C HIS A 61 6.86 5.24 8.05
N PRO A 62 7.14 5.65 6.79
CA PRO A 62 6.12 5.97 5.81
C PRO A 62 5.28 4.75 5.44
N LEU A 63 4.03 5.01 5.02
CA LEU A 63 3.11 4.01 4.50
C LEU A 63 2.95 4.18 2.99
N ILE A 64 2.70 3.08 2.30
CA ILE A 64 2.32 3.10 0.87
C ILE A 64 0.81 3.33 0.77
N VAL A 65 0.42 4.30 -0.03
CA VAL A 65 -0.98 4.58 -0.36
C VAL A 65 -1.36 3.81 -1.62
N HIS A 66 -2.36 2.95 -1.48
CA HIS A 66 -2.96 2.23 -2.60
C HIS A 66 -4.08 3.08 -3.19
N ILE A 67 -4.03 3.31 -4.50
CA ILE A 67 -5.00 4.08 -5.28
C ILE A 67 -5.68 3.18 -6.31
N HIS A 68 -6.89 3.54 -6.70
CA HIS A 68 -7.68 2.73 -7.63
C HIS A 68 -7.09 2.71 -9.05
N SER A 69 -6.49 3.83 -9.48
CA SER A 69 -5.99 3.97 -10.84
C SER A 69 -4.84 4.98 -10.93
N MET A 70 -4.09 4.93 -12.02
CA MET A 70 -3.02 5.88 -12.30
C MET A 70 -3.53 7.34 -12.34
N GLN A 71 -4.79 7.58 -12.71
CA GLN A 71 -5.39 8.92 -12.78
C GLN A 71 -5.43 9.61 -11.41
N ALA A 72 -5.59 8.82 -10.33
CA ALA A 72 -5.59 9.35 -8.96
C ALA A 72 -4.19 9.80 -8.48
N MET A 73 -3.11 9.46 -9.21
CA MET A 73 -1.74 9.78 -8.81
C MET A 73 -1.53 11.28 -8.59
N GLY A 74 -2.10 12.14 -9.45
CA GLY A 74 -1.99 13.59 -9.35
C GLY A 74 -2.73 14.23 -8.16
N GLU A 75 -3.58 13.48 -7.43
CA GLU A 75 -4.17 13.96 -6.19
C GLU A 75 -3.16 13.86 -5.03
N TRP A 76 -2.29 12.83 -5.06
CA TRP A 76 -1.36 12.48 -3.99
C TRP A 76 0.05 13.03 -4.19
N ALA A 77 0.43 13.30 -5.45
CA ALA A 77 1.78 13.68 -5.82
C ALA A 77 1.81 14.92 -6.70
N ASP A 78 2.81 15.75 -6.44
CA ASP A 78 3.18 16.90 -7.27
C ASP A 78 4.41 16.54 -8.14
N GLU A 79 4.65 17.32 -9.19
CA GLU A 79 5.87 17.22 -10.04
C GLU A 79 6.17 15.77 -10.51
N ILE A 80 5.18 15.10 -11.10
CA ILE A 80 5.31 13.73 -11.57
C ILE A 80 6.14 13.70 -12.86
N PRO A 81 7.37 13.11 -12.86
CA PRO A 81 8.20 13.10 -14.06
C PRO A 81 7.66 12.12 -15.11
N ASP A 82 7.95 12.39 -16.39
CA ASP A 82 7.47 11.58 -17.52
C ASP A 82 7.86 10.10 -17.40
N TYR A 83 9.06 9.81 -16.89
CA TYR A 83 9.49 8.43 -16.70
C TYR A 83 8.68 7.70 -15.60
N ALA A 84 8.18 8.41 -14.58
CA ALA A 84 7.27 7.81 -13.60
C ALA A 84 5.91 7.48 -14.22
N ILE A 85 5.43 8.32 -15.13
CA ILE A 85 4.22 8.03 -15.93
C ILE A 85 4.45 6.80 -16.83
N ALA A 86 5.62 6.69 -17.46
CA ALA A 86 5.99 5.53 -18.26
C ALA A 86 6.03 4.24 -17.41
N LEU A 87 6.62 4.29 -16.20
CA LEU A 87 6.62 3.18 -15.27
C LEU A 87 5.19 2.78 -14.86
N ALA A 88 4.35 3.74 -14.48
CA ALA A 88 2.96 3.48 -14.12
C ALA A 88 2.18 2.82 -15.27
N ARG A 89 2.35 3.27 -16.51
CA ARG A 89 1.70 2.68 -17.69
C ARG A 89 2.13 1.24 -17.98
N ASN A 90 3.39 0.89 -17.69
CA ASN A 90 3.92 -0.44 -17.96
C ASN A 90 3.64 -1.43 -16.84
N PHE A 91 3.58 -0.98 -15.57
CA PHE A 91 3.61 -1.86 -14.41
C PHE A 91 2.43 -1.70 -13.44
N TRP A 92 1.46 -0.82 -13.72
CA TRP A 92 0.22 -0.70 -12.96
C TRP A 92 -1.01 -1.09 -13.80
N PRO A 93 -1.91 -1.87 -13.20
CA PRO A 93 -1.85 -2.51 -11.88
C PRO A 93 -0.68 -3.49 -11.75
N GLY A 94 -0.02 -3.52 -10.56
CA GLY A 94 1.10 -4.46 -10.38
C GLY A 94 1.98 -4.23 -9.15
N PRO A 95 3.05 -5.06 -9.04
CA PRO A 95 3.91 -5.15 -7.87
C PRO A 95 4.97 -4.04 -7.83
N MET A 96 4.59 -2.81 -8.14
CA MET A 96 5.48 -1.65 -8.18
C MET A 96 4.91 -0.49 -7.37
N THR A 97 5.75 0.12 -6.54
CA THR A 97 5.46 1.34 -5.78
C THR A 97 6.34 2.47 -6.29
N LEU A 98 5.74 3.61 -6.62
CA LEU A 98 6.45 4.84 -6.99
C LEU A 98 6.50 5.80 -5.80
N VAL A 99 7.69 6.26 -5.45
CA VAL A 99 7.91 7.32 -4.47
C VAL A 99 8.06 8.64 -5.22
N LEU A 100 7.14 9.57 -4.95
CA LEU A 100 7.01 10.85 -5.64
C LEU A 100 7.02 12.00 -4.62
N LYS A 101 7.26 13.22 -5.07
CA LYS A 101 7.04 14.41 -4.24
C LYS A 101 5.57 14.47 -3.84
N ARG A 102 5.30 14.60 -2.55
CA ARG A 102 3.93 14.59 -2.04
C ARG A 102 3.16 15.86 -2.34
N SER A 103 1.87 15.75 -2.61
CA SER A 103 0.94 16.86 -2.57
C SER A 103 0.52 17.15 -1.11
N LEU A 104 -0.29 18.18 -0.92
CA LEU A 104 -0.87 18.51 0.40
C LEU A 104 -1.81 17.43 0.94
N LEU A 105 -2.36 16.57 0.07
CA LEU A 105 -3.23 15.46 0.50
C LEU A 105 -2.46 14.38 1.27
N ALA A 106 -1.18 14.18 0.95
CA ALA A 106 -0.33 13.21 1.63
C ALA A 106 0.29 13.85 2.90
N GLU A 107 -0.46 13.81 4.00
CA GLU A 107 -0.06 14.41 5.27
C GLU A 107 1.06 13.65 5.99
N ASP A 108 1.70 14.29 6.98
CA ASP A 108 2.84 13.76 7.74
C ASP A 108 2.59 12.39 8.38
N PHE A 109 1.37 12.14 8.85
CA PHE A 109 1.02 10.86 9.49
C PHE A 109 1.05 9.66 8.53
N VAL A 110 0.94 9.89 7.21
CA VAL A 110 1.08 8.85 6.17
C VAL A 110 2.52 8.76 5.67
N THR A 111 3.18 9.92 5.51
CA THR A 111 4.51 10.01 4.90
C THR A 111 5.65 9.84 5.91
N GLY A 112 5.36 9.72 7.21
CA GLY A 112 6.36 9.71 8.27
C GLY A 112 7.15 11.03 8.32
N GLY A 113 6.50 12.15 7.95
CA GLY A 113 7.09 13.49 7.91
C GLY A 113 8.03 13.73 6.72
N GLN A 114 8.13 12.81 5.76
CA GLN A 114 8.96 12.98 4.57
C GLN A 114 8.26 13.85 3.51
N PRO A 115 9.02 14.55 2.64
CA PRO A 115 8.47 15.34 1.52
C PRO A 115 8.01 14.46 0.35
N THR A 116 7.89 13.16 0.56
CA THR A 116 7.56 12.16 -0.46
C THR A 116 6.42 11.27 -0.04
N VAL A 117 5.70 10.69 -1.00
CA VAL A 117 4.64 9.70 -0.81
C VAL A 117 4.89 8.48 -1.70
N GLY A 118 4.69 7.29 -1.16
CA GLY A 118 4.71 6.04 -1.93
C GLY A 118 3.31 5.69 -2.42
N LEU A 119 3.14 5.53 -3.74
CA LEU A 119 1.87 5.22 -4.39
C LEU A 119 1.93 3.88 -5.12
N ARG A 120 0.81 3.14 -5.12
CA ARG A 120 0.69 1.88 -5.84
C ARG A 120 -0.74 1.64 -6.32
N VAL A 121 -0.89 1.06 -7.52
CA VAL A 121 -2.12 0.41 -7.97
C VAL A 121 -1.88 -1.10 -7.92
N PRO A 122 -2.50 -1.85 -6.98
CA PRO A 122 -2.27 -3.29 -6.84
C PRO A 122 -2.95 -4.09 -7.94
N ASP A 123 -2.39 -5.23 -8.33
CA ASP A 123 -2.98 -6.16 -9.31
C ASP A 123 -3.71 -7.32 -8.60
N HIS A 124 -4.81 -6.99 -7.95
CA HIS A 124 -5.66 -7.99 -7.31
C HIS A 124 -7.13 -7.59 -7.42
N VAL A 125 -7.97 -8.48 -7.92
CA VAL A 125 -9.38 -8.19 -8.19
C VAL A 125 -10.14 -7.65 -6.97
N VAL A 126 -9.90 -8.22 -5.79
CA VAL A 126 -10.53 -7.79 -4.53
C VAL A 126 -10.01 -6.42 -4.10
N ALA A 127 -8.69 -6.17 -4.19
CA ALA A 127 -8.11 -4.88 -3.85
C ALA A 127 -8.64 -3.77 -4.76
N LEU A 128 -8.67 -3.99 -6.07
CA LEU A 128 -9.19 -3.03 -7.04
C LEU A 128 -10.69 -2.77 -6.84
N ALA A 129 -11.47 -3.82 -6.56
CA ALA A 129 -12.91 -3.68 -6.27
C ALA A 129 -13.15 -2.89 -4.98
N LEU A 130 -12.37 -3.14 -3.91
CA LEU A 130 -12.44 -2.37 -2.66
C LEU A 130 -12.06 -0.91 -2.87
N LEU A 131 -10.94 -0.64 -3.58
CA LEU A 131 -10.51 0.72 -3.90
C LEU A 131 -11.56 1.47 -4.71
N SER A 132 -12.18 0.81 -5.72
CA SER A 132 -13.28 1.38 -6.49
C SER A 132 -14.52 1.67 -5.64
N ALA A 133 -14.92 0.74 -4.76
CA ALA A 133 -16.04 0.94 -3.86
C ALA A 133 -15.77 2.09 -2.86
N PHE A 134 -14.55 2.20 -2.38
CA PHE A 134 -14.12 3.25 -1.46
C PHE A 134 -14.11 4.64 -2.14
N GLU A 135 -13.60 4.72 -3.37
CA GLU A 135 -13.62 5.96 -4.18
C GLU A 135 -15.05 6.46 -4.44
N LYS A 136 -16.00 5.56 -4.76
CA LYS A 136 -17.41 5.90 -5.00
C LYS A 136 -18.09 6.57 -3.81
N ILE A 137 -17.65 6.31 -2.60
CA ILE A 137 -18.16 6.95 -1.36
C ILE A 137 -17.26 8.10 -0.88
N GLY A 138 -16.41 8.63 -1.74
CA GLY A 138 -15.55 9.79 -1.47
C GLY A 138 -14.24 9.46 -0.73
N GLY A 139 -13.79 8.21 -0.73
CA GLY A 139 -12.44 7.83 -0.32
C GLY A 139 -11.42 8.22 -1.39
N LYS A 140 -10.17 8.49 -0.99
CA LYS A 140 -9.12 8.94 -1.90
C LYS A 140 -8.01 7.91 -2.12
N GLY A 141 -7.73 7.09 -1.11
CA GLY A 141 -6.72 6.05 -1.14
C GLY A 141 -6.65 5.31 0.18
N ILE A 142 -6.07 4.14 0.17
CA ILE A 142 -5.93 3.25 1.32
C ILE A 142 -4.45 3.14 1.68
N ALA A 143 -4.05 3.65 2.85
CA ALA A 143 -2.73 3.40 3.41
C ALA A 143 -2.67 1.94 3.88
N ALA A 144 -1.80 1.13 3.29
CA ALA A 144 -1.76 -0.30 3.60
C ALA A 144 -0.32 -0.85 3.61
N PRO A 145 0.35 -0.86 4.76
CA PRO A 145 1.54 -1.68 4.97
C PRO A 145 1.15 -3.16 5.03
N SER A 146 2.12 -4.08 4.94
CA SER A 146 1.88 -5.52 5.10
C SER A 146 1.14 -5.84 6.41
N ALA A 147 0.26 -6.85 6.39
CA ALA A 147 -0.67 -7.17 7.49
C ALA A 147 -0.07 -8.08 8.57
N ASN A 148 1.19 -7.82 8.98
CA ASN A 148 1.92 -8.51 10.06
C ASN A 148 2.29 -7.55 11.18
N ARG A 149 2.69 -8.07 12.33
CA ARG A 149 3.40 -7.31 13.36
C ARG A 149 4.73 -6.80 12.82
N PHE A 150 5.18 -5.65 13.28
CA PHE A 150 6.45 -5.06 12.85
C PHE A 150 7.63 -6.02 13.12
N GLY A 151 8.47 -6.23 12.10
CA GLY A 151 9.58 -7.18 12.15
C GLY A 151 9.24 -8.65 11.88
N HIS A 152 7.96 -8.99 11.68
CA HIS A 152 7.53 -10.34 11.31
C HIS A 152 7.41 -10.50 9.79
N VAL A 153 7.26 -11.73 9.33
CA VAL A 153 7.08 -12.07 7.91
C VAL A 153 5.73 -11.56 7.40
N SER A 154 5.72 -10.98 6.21
CA SER A 154 4.50 -10.49 5.56
C SER A 154 3.57 -11.65 5.17
N PRO A 155 2.28 -11.64 5.56
CA PRO A 155 1.34 -12.71 5.28
C PRO A 155 0.91 -12.72 3.82
N THR A 156 0.73 -13.92 3.28
CA THR A 156 0.24 -14.16 1.91
C THR A 156 -1.15 -14.78 1.86
N THR A 157 -1.78 -15.03 3.01
CA THR A 157 -3.13 -15.58 3.13
C THR A 157 -3.93 -14.86 4.23
N ALA A 158 -5.26 -14.89 4.15
CA ALA A 158 -6.14 -14.36 5.19
C ALA A 158 -5.95 -15.06 6.54
N ASP A 159 -5.71 -16.37 6.54
CA ASP A 159 -5.45 -17.13 7.76
C ASP A 159 -4.17 -16.68 8.47
N ALA A 160 -3.09 -16.43 7.72
CA ALA A 160 -1.85 -15.89 8.28
C ALA A 160 -2.05 -14.48 8.87
N VAL A 161 -2.86 -13.62 8.22
CA VAL A 161 -3.26 -12.33 8.80
C VAL A 161 -4.01 -12.50 10.11
N ARG A 162 -4.96 -13.45 10.16
CA ARG A 162 -5.73 -13.72 11.37
C ARG A 162 -4.84 -14.19 12.52
N GLU A 163 -3.93 -15.12 12.25
CA GLU A 163 -2.95 -15.60 13.23
C GLU A 163 -2.09 -14.46 13.80
N GLU A 164 -1.62 -13.57 12.95
CA GLU A 164 -0.76 -12.45 13.32
C GLU A 164 -1.50 -11.31 14.05
N LEU A 165 -2.70 -10.94 13.61
CA LEU A 165 -3.32 -9.68 14.00
C LEU A 165 -4.62 -9.79 14.79
N ALA A 166 -5.29 -10.96 14.88
CA ALA A 166 -6.62 -11.07 15.51
C ALA A 166 -6.68 -10.50 16.94
N ASN A 167 -5.61 -10.65 17.72
CA ASN A 167 -5.54 -10.15 19.10
C ASN A 167 -5.37 -8.60 19.20
N TYR A 168 -5.11 -7.93 18.09
CA TYR A 168 -4.84 -6.49 18.03
C TYR A 168 -5.90 -5.72 17.26
N LEU A 169 -6.70 -6.41 16.44
CA LEU A 169 -7.81 -5.83 15.68
C LEU A 169 -9.00 -5.57 16.60
N ALA A 170 -9.77 -4.52 16.29
CA ALA A 170 -11.05 -4.28 16.95
C ALA A 170 -12.11 -5.28 16.41
N PRO A 171 -13.17 -5.59 17.18
CA PRO A 171 -14.23 -6.50 16.72
C PRO A 171 -14.95 -6.07 15.43
N THR A 172 -14.87 -4.79 15.10
CA THR A 172 -15.45 -4.21 13.89
C THR A 172 -14.53 -4.25 12.68
N ASP A 173 -13.21 -4.47 12.88
CA ASP A 173 -12.26 -4.56 11.78
C ASP A 173 -12.51 -5.83 10.96
N GLN A 174 -12.11 -5.82 9.68
CA GLN A 174 -12.39 -6.92 8.76
C GLN A 174 -11.11 -7.46 8.11
N ILE A 175 -11.13 -8.75 7.78
CA ILE A 175 -10.15 -9.40 6.93
C ILE A 175 -10.88 -9.93 5.70
N LEU A 176 -10.57 -9.42 4.52
CA LEU A 176 -11.10 -9.91 3.25
C LEU A 176 -10.28 -11.11 2.79
N ASP A 177 -10.93 -12.24 2.54
CA ASP A 177 -10.26 -13.43 2.01
C ASP A 177 -10.37 -13.46 0.48
N GLY A 178 -9.29 -13.11 -0.19
CA GLY A 178 -9.16 -13.19 -1.65
C GLY A 178 -8.25 -14.32 -2.12
N GLY A 179 -7.96 -15.30 -1.26
CA GLY A 179 -7.02 -16.36 -1.53
C GLY A 179 -5.56 -15.99 -1.29
N SER A 180 -4.65 -16.83 -1.77
CA SER A 180 -3.20 -16.62 -1.59
C SER A 180 -2.65 -15.58 -2.57
N SER A 181 -1.71 -14.76 -2.10
CA SER A 181 -0.95 -13.82 -2.95
C SER A 181 -0.15 -14.57 -4.00
N SER A 182 -0.26 -14.16 -5.27
CA SER A 182 0.34 -14.88 -6.41
C SER A 182 1.84 -14.62 -6.57
N VAL A 183 2.33 -13.44 -6.15
CA VAL A 183 3.76 -13.06 -6.23
C VAL A 183 4.51 -13.44 -4.95
N GLY A 184 3.91 -13.21 -3.78
CA GLY A 184 4.42 -13.65 -2.48
C GLY A 184 5.67 -12.89 -1.98
N VAL A 185 6.08 -11.83 -2.68
CA VAL A 185 7.15 -10.91 -2.26
C VAL A 185 6.65 -9.48 -2.33
N GLU A 186 7.23 -8.59 -1.52
CA GLU A 186 6.84 -7.19 -1.46
C GLU A 186 7.12 -6.44 -2.78
N SER A 187 6.39 -5.34 -3.04
CA SER A 187 6.54 -4.54 -4.26
C SER A 187 7.94 -3.97 -4.42
N THR A 188 8.43 -3.87 -5.66
CA THR A 188 9.60 -3.04 -5.97
C THR A 188 9.26 -1.59 -5.66
N ILE A 189 10.10 -0.89 -4.88
CA ILE A 189 9.92 0.54 -4.59
C ILE A 189 10.94 1.35 -5.38
N ILE A 190 10.44 2.31 -6.15
CA ILE A 190 11.23 3.13 -7.05
C ILE A 190 11.09 4.60 -6.63
N ASP A 191 12.21 5.23 -6.30
CA ASP A 191 12.30 6.69 -6.11
C ASP A 191 12.24 7.39 -7.48
N CYS A 192 11.25 8.24 -7.64
CA CYS A 192 11.00 9.07 -8.81
C CYS A 192 11.11 10.57 -8.51
N THR A 193 11.87 10.97 -7.49
CA THR A 193 12.05 12.38 -7.11
C THR A 193 13.25 13.04 -7.77
N SER A 194 14.06 12.27 -8.51
CA SER A 194 15.29 12.71 -9.19
C SER A 194 15.12 12.71 -10.71
N THR A 195 16.20 12.93 -11.46
CA THR A 195 16.21 12.98 -12.94
C THR A 195 16.08 11.59 -13.59
N ALA A 196 16.27 10.50 -12.83
CA ALA A 196 16.15 9.13 -13.28
C ALA A 196 15.69 8.23 -12.11
N PRO A 197 15.13 7.03 -12.39
CA PRO A 197 14.63 6.13 -11.36
C PRO A 197 15.75 5.56 -10.49
N ARG A 198 15.45 5.31 -9.20
CA ARG A 198 16.33 4.60 -8.25
C ARG A 198 15.53 3.54 -7.51
N ILE A 199 16.05 2.31 -7.43
CA ILE A 199 15.41 1.25 -6.65
C ILE A 199 15.76 1.45 -5.16
N LEU A 200 14.72 1.66 -4.33
CA LEU A 200 14.84 1.76 -2.87
C LEU A 200 14.62 0.42 -2.19
N ARG A 201 13.82 -0.44 -2.78
CA ARG A 201 13.58 -1.82 -2.33
C ARG A 201 13.41 -2.71 -3.54
N PRO A 202 14.20 -3.79 -3.68
CA PRO A 202 14.03 -4.76 -4.75
C PRO A 202 12.74 -5.56 -4.57
N GLY A 203 12.16 -6.02 -5.69
CA GLY A 203 10.97 -6.85 -5.78
C GLY A 203 10.87 -7.52 -7.15
N ALA A 204 9.64 -7.80 -7.60
CA ALA A 204 9.43 -8.49 -8.89
C ALA A 204 9.76 -7.65 -10.12
N ILE A 205 9.75 -6.31 -10.04
CA ILE A 205 10.15 -5.42 -11.15
C ILE A 205 11.65 -5.20 -11.04
N THR A 206 12.39 -5.64 -12.07
CA THR A 206 13.87 -5.62 -12.11
C THR A 206 14.43 -4.32 -12.67
N THR A 207 15.74 -4.11 -12.50
CA THR A 207 16.47 -2.97 -13.10
C THR A 207 16.30 -2.93 -14.61
N GLU A 208 16.46 -4.07 -15.28
CA GLU A 208 16.35 -4.19 -16.74
C GLU A 208 14.95 -3.77 -17.23
N MET A 209 13.89 -4.22 -16.54
CA MET A 209 12.51 -3.85 -16.88
C MET A 209 12.27 -2.34 -16.72
N ILE A 210 12.84 -1.73 -15.68
CA ILE A 210 12.75 -0.28 -15.44
C ILE A 210 13.48 0.50 -16.54
N GLU A 211 14.70 0.09 -16.89
CA GLU A 211 15.50 0.74 -17.93
C GLU A 211 14.85 0.60 -19.31
N GLU A 212 14.28 -0.56 -19.62
CA GLU A 212 13.54 -0.77 -20.86
C GLU A 212 12.29 0.13 -20.95
N ALA A 213 11.51 0.22 -19.88
CA ALA A 213 10.28 1.02 -19.84
C ALA A 213 10.51 2.53 -19.90
N THR A 214 11.66 2.99 -19.38
CA THR A 214 11.94 4.44 -19.23
C THR A 214 12.95 4.97 -20.22
N GLY A 215 13.80 4.11 -20.78
CA GLY A 215 14.99 4.50 -21.56
C GLY A 215 16.09 5.15 -20.72
N LEU A 216 15.99 5.13 -19.40
CA LEU A 216 16.93 5.74 -18.46
C LEU A 216 17.67 4.67 -17.66
N LYS A 217 18.93 4.96 -17.31
CA LYS A 217 19.69 4.11 -16.39
C LYS A 217 19.20 4.32 -14.93
N VAL A 218 19.08 3.20 -14.20
CA VAL A 218 18.73 3.24 -12.77
C VAL A 218 19.91 3.82 -11.97
N LEU A 219 19.63 4.81 -11.13
CA LEU A 219 20.63 5.44 -10.26
C LEU A 219 21.07 4.48 -9.15
N THR A 220 22.37 4.49 -8.85
CA THR A 220 23.00 3.63 -7.83
C THR A 220 23.42 4.40 -6.56
N GLU A 221 23.38 5.75 -6.60
CA GLU A 221 23.77 6.56 -5.44
C GLU A 221 22.79 6.39 -4.28
N ALA A 222 23.31 6.49 -3.05
CA ALA A 222 22.49 6.44 -1.85
C ALA A 222 21.52 7.63 -1.75
N THR A 223 20.42 7.44 -1.04
CA THR A 223 19.42 8.46 -0.76
C THR A 223 19.00 8.40 0.72
N ASN A 224 18.50 9.52 1.25
CA ASN A 224 17.95 9.59 2.60
C ASN A 224 16.45 9.28 2.66
N ILE A 225 15.84 8.85 1.55
CA ILE A 225 14.42 8.51 1.51
C ILE A 225 14.21 7.18 2.24
N ARG A 226 13.41 7.21 3.30
CA ARG A 226 12.98 6.02 4.02
C ARG A 226 11.78 5.39 3.33
N VAL A 227 11.74 4.07 3.28
CA VAL A 227 10.62 3.33 2.70
C VAL A 227 10.19 2.17 3.61
N SER A 228 8.98 1.68 3.38
CA SER A 228 8.44 0.52 4.09
C SER A 228 9.26 -0.73 3.78
N GLY A 229 9.68 -1.46 4.81
CA GLY A 229 10.38 -2.75 4.66
C GLY A 229 11.86 -2.67 4.28
N SER A 230 12.49 -1.48 4.27
CA SER A 230 13.94 -1.39 4.30
C SER A 230 14.42 -1.64 5.73
N LEU A 231 15.31 -2.61 5.91
CA LEU A 231 16.06 -2.75 7.16
C LEU A 231 16.96 -1.51 7.27
N GLU A 232 16.86 -0.80 8.38
CA GLU A 232 17.91 0.16 8.74
C GLU A 232 19.21 -0.63 8.98
N ASN A 233 20.25 -0.35 8.18
CA ASN A 233 21.60 -0.82 8.43
C ASN A 233 22.26 0.05 9.50
#